data_91e8ca4c3b68ec1b8a3743d399b66491
#
_entry.id   91e8ca4c3b68ec1b8a3743d399b66491
#
_cell.length_a   1.000
_cell.length_b   1.000
_cell.length_c   1.000
_cell.angle_alpha   90.00
_cell.angle_beta   90.00
_cell.angle_gamma   90.00
#
_symmetry.space_group_name_H-M   'P 1'
#
loop_
_entity.id
_entity.type
_entity.pdbx_description
1 polymer ?
#
loop_
_entity_poly.entity_id
_entity_poly.type
_entity_poly.pdbx_seq_one_letter_code
_entity_poly.pdbx_strand_id
1 'polypeptide(L)'
;MLHAMSDDVRPRPTRPQMPAYGIEPSEVGLLDWSWAEQRLRTSRNYWLATSRADARPHLMALWALWSGGELFFSTDGVKASNLRRDPRCSVATESGSEAVILEGSVRIVPHGEAWDAVRADYTTKYGEGFPEGSPLFALAPEVAFGFIEDAALFSTAATRWTFDRR
;
A
#
# COMPACT_ATOMS: atom_id res chain seq x y z
N MET A 1 -0.13 -21.77 -14.92
CA MET A 1 -1.28 -22.14 -14.07
C MET A 1 -0.84 -21.85 -12.63
N LEU A 2 -0.91 -20.58 -12.23
CA LEU A 2 -0.52 -20.18 -10.87
C LEU A 2 -1.56 -20.69 -9.91
N HIS A 3 -1.09 -21.48 -8.95
CA HIS A 3 -1.87 -21.87 -7.80
C HIS A 3 -2.35 -20.60 -7.10
N ALA A 4 -3.66 -20.43 -7.05
CA ALA A 4 -4.30 -19.49 -6.18
C ALA A 4 -3.91 -19.83 -4.74
N MET A 5 -2.91 -19.16 -4.19
CA MET A 5 -2.80 -19.02 -2.73
C MET A 5 -3.85 -17.98 -2.32
N SER A 6 -5.09 -18.44 -2.37
CA SER A 6 -6.23 -17.80 -1.78
C SER A 6 -6.19 -18.09 -0.29
N ASP A 7 -5.46 -17.30 0.46
CA ASP A 7 -5.92 -16.94 1.79
C ASP A 7 -6.50 -15.54 1.64
N ASP A 8 -7.82 -15.50 1.58
CA ASP A 8 -8.67 -14.32 1.54
C ASP A 8 -8.53 -13.59 2.90
N VAL A 9 -7.37 -12.95 3.09
CA VAL A 9 -7.13 -12.09 4.25
C VAL A 9 -7.98 -10.85 4.04
N ARG A 10 -9.24 -10.94 4.44
CA ARG A 10 -10.13 -9.78 4.48
C ARG A 10 -9.79 -8.98 5.73
N PRO A 11 -9.17 -7.80 5.56
CA PRO A 11 -8.89 -6.96 6.71
C PRO A 11 -10.19 -6.47 7.32
N ARG A 12 -10.18 -6.28 8.65
CA ARG A 12 -11.36 -5.85 9.40
C ARG A 12 -11.59 -4.35 9.19
N PRO A 13 -12.75 -3.95 8.60
CA PRO A 13 -13.10 -2.55 8.46
C PRO A 13 -13.59 -1.97 9.80
N THR A 14 -13.19 -0.73 10.07
CA THR A 14 -13.65 0.08 11.20
C THR A 14 -13.70 1.54 10.79
N ARG A 15 -14.30 2.39 11.62
CA ARG A 15 -14.28 3.84 11.42
C ARG A 15 -12.94 4.42 11.91
N PRO A 16 -12.25 5.28 11.14
CA PRO A 16 -11.11 6.02 11.66
C PRO A 16 -11.56 7.03 12.71
N GLN A 17 -10.75 7.24 13.74
CA GLN A 17 -11.06 8.19 14.83
C GLN A 17 -10.69 9.62 14.41
N MET A 18 -11.60 10.29 13.74
CA MET A 18 -11.42 11.66 13.21
C MET A 18 -12.66 12.52 13.49
N PRO A 19 -13.07 12.73 14.75
CA PRO A 19 -14.31 13.41 15.08
C PRO A 19 -14.33 14.87 14.62
N ALA A 20 -13.18 15.54 14.56
CA ALA A 20 -13.06 16.91 14.07
C ALA A 20 -13.47 17.09 12.60
N TYR A 21 -13.50 15.99 11.82
CA TYR A 21 -13.93 15.97 10.41
C TYR A 21 -15.38 15.51 10.24
N GLY A 22 -16.17 15.45 11.31
CA GLY A 22 -17.56 15.00 11.26
C GLY A 22 -17.70 13.48 11.01
N ILE A 23 -16.65 12.71 11.20
CA ILE A 23 -16.68 11.25 11.07
C ILE A 23 -17.25 10.67 12.36
N GLU A 24 -18.46 10.14 12.28
CA GLU A 24 -19.14 9.53 13.42
C GLU A 24 -18.73 8.06 13.61
N PRO A 25 -18.85 7.51 14.83
CA PRO A 25 -18.45 6.13 15.13
C PRO A 25 -19.36 5.05 14.52
N SER A 26 -20.33 5.41 13.69
CA SER A 26 -21.21 4.47 12.98
C SER A 26 -20.44 3.63 11.96
N GLU A 27 -20.74 2.34 11.85
CA GLU A 27 -20.19 1.44 10.84
C GLU A 27 -20.98 1.43 9.52
N VAL A 28 -22.06 2.20 9.44
CA VAL A 28 -22.87 2.30 8.21
C VAL A 28 -22.09 3.08 7.14
N GLY A 29 -21.97 2.50 5.95
CA GLY A 29 -21.30 3.13 4.81
C GLY A 29 -19.78 2.91 4.75
N LEU A 30 -19.22 2.04 5.60
CA LEU A 30 -17.82 1.61 5.47
C LEU A 30 -17.56 1.03 4.06
N LEU A 31 -16.41 1.38 3.49
CA LEU A 31 -15.97 0.85 2.21
C LEU A 31 -15.59 -0.63 2.34
N ASP A 32 -15.97 -1.44 1.37
CA ASP A 32 -15.47 -2.80 1.24
C ASP A 32 -13.98 -2.81 0.87
N TRP A 33 -13.23 -3.82 1.33
CA TRP A 33 -11.82 -3.94 1.00
C TRP A 33 -11.56 -4.03 -0.52
N SER A 34 -12.45 -4.62 -1.27
CA SER A 34 -12.36 -4.70 -2.74
C SER A 34 -12.30 -3.31 -3.40
N TRP A 35 -12.93 -2.30 -2.79
CA TRP A 35 -12.82 -0.91 -3.25
C TRP A 35 -11.39 -0.38 -3.16
N ALA A 36 -10.72 -0.63 -2.02
CA ALA A 36 -9.33 -0.24 -1.83
C ALA A 36 -8.38 -1.05 -2.72
N GLU A 37 -8.60 -2.36 -2.79
CA GLU A 37 -7.79 -3.26 -3.58
C GLU A 37 -7.82 -2.93 -5.08
N GLN A 38 -8.97 -2.54 -5.61
CA GLN A 38 -9.08 -2.08 -6.99
C GLN A 38 -8.18 -0.86 -7.24
N ARG A 39 -8.17 0.11 -6.32
CA ARG A 39 -7.34 1.33 -6.44
C ARG A 39 -5.85 1.01 -6.32
N LEU A 40 -5.50 0.12 -5.42
CA LEU A 40 -4.13 -0.40 -5.30
C LEU A 40 -3.65 -1.13 -6.56
N ARG A 41 -4.53 -1.83 -7.27
CA ARG A 41 -4.19 -2.51 -8.54
C ARG A 41 -4.06 -1.54 -9.70
N THR A 42 -4.96 -0.56 -9.79
CA THR A 42 -5.09 0.31 -10.97
C THR A 42 -4.24 1.57 -10.91
N SER A 43 -3.84 2.03 -9.71
CA SER A 43 -2.93 3.18 -9.58
C SER A 43 -1.62 2.94 -10.33
N ARG A 44 -1.19 3.95 -11.09
CA ARG A 44 0.07 3.91 -11.80
C ARG A 44 1.23 4.38 -10.92
N ASN A 45 1.02 5.45 -10.16
CA ASN A 45 2.01 6.04 -9.28
C ASN A 45 1.57 5.94 -7.82
N TYR A 46 2.56 5.89 -6.93
CA TYR A 46 2.34 5.82 -5.49
C TYR A 46 3.31 6.78 -4.79
N TRP A 47 2.92 7.24 -3.63
CA TRP A 47 3.76 8.08 -2.77
C TRP A 47 4.27 7.26 -1.60
N LEU A 48 5.59 7.07 -1.53
CA LEU A 48 6.24 6.36 -0.43
C LEU A 48 6.80 7.35 0.58
N ALA A 49 6.34 7.25 1.82
CA ALA A 49 6.88 7.96 2.97
C ALA A 49 7.80 7.04 3.78
N THR A 50 9.02 7.50 4.03
CA THR A 50 10.03 6.83 4.87
C THR A 50 10.64 7.82 5.85
N SER A 51 11.36 7.34 6.88
CA SER A 51 12.05 8.17 7.86
C SER A 51 13.55 8.20 7.59
N ARG A 52 14.16 9.39 7.56
CA ARG A 52 15.61 9.55 7.53
C ARG A 52 16.26 9.19 8.88
N ALA A 53 17.58 9.05 8.90
CA ALA A 53 18.33 8.74 10.12
C ALA A 53 18.16 9.78 11.25
N ASP A 54 17.92 11.02 10.88
CA ASP A 54 17.62 12.15 11.77
C ASP A 54 16.13 12.35 12.04
N ALA A 55 15.32 11.33 11.77
CA ALA A 55 13.87 11.29 11.92
C ALA A 55 13.08 12.25 10.99
N ARG A 56 13.74 12.98 10.09
CA ARG A 56 13.01 13.78 9.11
C ARG A 56 12.21 12.88 8.15
N PRO A 57 10.94 13.21 7.86
CA PRO A 57 10.16 12.48 6.85
C PRO A 57 10.78 12.66 5.45
N HIS A 58 10.65 11.62 4.64
CA HIS A 58 11.10 11.61 3.25
C HIS A 58 9.99 11.01 2.39
N LEU A 59 9.42 11.82 1.51
CA LEU A 59 8.30 11.45 0.62
C LEU A 59 8.76 11.50 -0.83
N MET A 60 8.55 10.41 -1.57
CA MET A 60 8.89 10.31 -3.00
C MET A 60 7.89 9.45 -3.76
N ALA A 61 7.61 9.83 -5.00
CA ALA A 61 6.84 8.99 -5.91
C ALA A 61 7.63 7.73 -6.32
N LEU A 62 6.90 6.65 -6.59
CA LEU A 62 7.44 5.41 -7.15
C LEU A 62 6.36 4.62 -7.90
N TRP A 63 6.80 3.61 -8.64
CA TRP A 63 5.95 2.59 -9.24
C TRP A 63 5.86 1.38 -8.32
N ALA A 64 4.66 0.79 -8.21
CA ALA A 64 4.43 -0.37 -7.37
C ALA A 64 3.38 -1.31 -7.95
N LEU A 65 3.43 -2.57 -7.51
CA LEU A 65 2.51 -3.63 -7.90
C LEU A 65 1.81 -4.18 -6.66
N TRP A 66 0.49 -4.15 -6.63
CA TRP A 66 -0.31 -4.86 -5.64
C TRP A 66 -0.56 -6.30 -6.09
N SER A 67 -0.10 -7.27 -5.32
CA SER A 67 -0.27 -8.69 -5.60
C SER A 67 -0.25 -9.50 -4.31
N GLY A 68 -1.12 -10.51 -4.20
CA GLY A 68 -1.11 -11.44 -3.07
C GLY A 68 -1.29 -10.81 -1.68
N GLY A 69 -1.90 -9.62 -1.59
CA GLY A 69 -2.09 -8.92 -0.32
C GLY A 69 -0.88 -8.08 0.14
N GLU A 70 0.13 -7.92 -0.71
CA GLU A 70 1.32 -7.10 -0.46
C GLU A 70 1.53 -6.08 -1.60
N LEU A 71 2.20 -4.97 -1.29
CA LEU A 71 2.61 -3.99 -2.28
C LEU A 71 4.11 -4.13 -2.57
N PHE A 72 4.45 -4.46 -3.80
CA PHE A 72 5.82 -4.67 -4.26
C PHE A 72 6.35 -3.44 -5.00
N PHE A 73 7.56 -3.02 -4.67
CA PHE A 73 8.25 -1.94 -5.37
C PHE A 73 9.77 -2.10 -5.32
N SER A 74 10.42 -1.68 -6.40
CA SER A 74 11.88 -1.63 -6.44
C SER A 74 12.34 -0.20 -6.29
N THR A 75 13.34 0.02 -5.47
CA THR A 75 13.91 1.35 -5.24
C THR A 75 15.34 1.26 -4.75
N ASP A 76 16.10 2.33 -4.95
CA ASP A 76 17.48 2.47 -4.51
C ASP A 76 17.72 3.81 -3.81
N GLY A 77 18.98 4.12 -3.49
CA GLY A 77 19.41 5.39 -2.90
C GLY A 77 18.83 5.63 -1.50
N VAL A 78 18.36 6.86 -1.27
CA VAL A 78 17.90 7.29 0.06
C VAL A 78 16.71 6.48 0.56
N LYS A 79 15.76 6.14 -0.32
CA LYS A 79 14.58 5.33 0.03
C LYS A 79 15.01 3.95 0.54
N ALA A 80 15.84 3.26 -0.23
CA ALA A 80 16.34 1.93 0.13
C ALA A 80 17.18 1.96 1.42
N SER A 81 18.03 2.99 1.60
CA SER A 81 18.80 3.18 2.83
C SER A 81 17.90 3.41 4.05
N ASN A 82 16.86 4.22 3.91
CA ASN A 82 15.90 4.45 4.96
C ASN A 82 15.19 3.15 5.37
N LEU A 83 14.69 2.39 4.38
CA LEU A 83 13.95 1.14 4.60
C LEU A 83 14.81 0.01 5.19
N ARG A 84 16.09 -0.04 4.86
CA ARG A 84 17.03 -1.00 5.50
C ARG A 84 17.26 -0.69 6.97
N ARG A 85 17.24 0.58 7.35
CA ARG A 85 17.41 1.02 8.73
C ARG A 85 16.12 0.92 9.54
N ASP A 86 15.00 1.37 8.98
CA ASP A 86 13.68 1.31 9.57
C ASP A 86 12.70 0.81 8.49
N PRO A 87 12.24 -0.45 8.59
CA PRO A 87 11.37 -1.04 7.57
C PRO A 87 9.95 -0.48 7.56
N ARG A 88 9.57 0.30 8.57
CA ARG A 88 8.23 0.91 8.65
C ARG A 88 8.09 2.02 7.62
N CYS A 89 6.99 2.02 6.91
CA CYS A 89 6.67 3.04 5.93
C CYS A 89 5.17 3.19 5.72
N SER A 90 4.79 4.26 5.05
CA SER A 90 3.44 4.46 4.54
C SER A 90 3.50 4.64 3.04
N VAL A 91 2.52 4.05 2.34
CA VAL A 91 2.37 4.23 0.89
C VAL A 91 0.94 4.68 0.58
N ALA A 92 0.80 5.74 -0.20
CA ALA A 92 -0.49 6.21 -0.69
C ALA A 92 -0.60 6.02 -2.20
N THR A 93 -1.82 5.77 -2.69
CA THR A 93 -2.14 5.86 -4.12
C THR A 93 -2.03 7.30 -4.61
N GLU A 94 -1.89 7.50 -5.91
CA GLU A 94 -1.71 8.85 -6.51
C GLU A 94 -2.95 9.75 -6.39
N SER A 95 -4.14 9.17 -6.30
CA SER A 95 -5.38 9.94 -6.20
C SER A 95 -5.59 10.44 -4.76
N GLY A 96 -5.74 11.75 -4.60
CA GLY A 96 -6.19 12.35 -3.34
C GLY A 96 -7.71 12.33 -3.17
N SER A 97 -8.46 12.25 -4.29
CA SER A 97 -9.94 12.25 -4.26
C SER A 97 -10.53 10.89 -3.90
N GLU A 98 -9.82 9.82 -4.21
CA GLU A 98 -10.14 8.45 -3.82
C GLU A 98 -8.86 7.80 -3.28
N ALA A 99 -8.46 8.23 -2.10
CA ALA A 99 -7.18 7.86 -1.53
C ALA A 99 -7.23 6.50 -0.83
N VAL A 100 -6.21 5.68 -1.09
CA VAL A 100 -5.89 4.51 -0.27
C VAL A 100 -4.49 4.68 0.29
N ILE A 101 -4.36 4.54 1.60
CA ILE A 101 -3.09 4.65 2.32
C ILE A 101 -2.83 3.33 3.02
N LEU A 102 -1.64 2.77 2.83
CA LEU A 102 -1.15 1.58 3.52
C LEU A 102 -0.09 2.00 4.53
N GLU A 103 -0.15 1.46 5.73
CA GLU A 103 0.89 1.54 6.75
C GLU A 103 1.34 0.15 7.13
N GLY A 104 2.64 -0.07 7.22
CA GLY A 104 3.19 -1.38 7.56
C GLY A 104 4.70 -1.42 7.48
N SER A 105 5.23 -2.62 7.38
CA SER A 105 6.67 -2.85 7.32
C SER A 105 7.06 -3.58 6.04
N VAL A 106 8.22 -3.25 5.50
CA VAL A 106 8.75 -3.91 4.32
C VAL A 106 9.75 -5.02 4.68
N ARG A 107 9.82 -6.00 3.80
CA ARG A 107 10.93 -6.96 3.71
C ARG A 107 11.58 -6.88 2.33
N ILE A 108 12.84 -7.29 2.23
CA ILE A 108 13.49 -7.48 0.93
C ILE A 108 13.08 -8.85 0.39
N VAL A 109 12.64 -8.87 -0.87
CA VAL A 109 12.30 -10.11 -1.58
C VAL A 109 13.59 -10.69 -2.18
N PRO A 110 14.02 -11.90 -1.79
CA PRO A 110 15.19 -12.54 -2.38
C PRO A 110 14.92 -12.95 -3.83
N HIS A 111 15.97 -13.02 -4.63
CA HIS A 111 15.88 -13.59 -5.97
C HIS A 111 15.36 -15.04 -5.92
N GLY A 112 14.51 -15.41 -6.86
CA GLY A 112 13.86 -16.70 -6.98
C GLY A 112 12.48 -16.60 -7.60
N GLU A 113 11.71 -17.67 -7.55
CA GLU A 113 10.43 -17.80 -8.25
C GLU A 113 9.43 -16.67 -7.92
N ALA A 114 9.31 -16.28 -6.64
CA ALA A 114 8.43 -15.19 -6.23
C ALA A 114 8.89 -13.83 -6.79
N TRP A 115 10.20 -13.59 -6.81
CA TRP A 115 10.79 -12.38 -7.38
C TRP A 115 10.55 -12.30 -8.89
N ASP A 116 10.74 -13.43 -9.60
CA ASP A 116 10.53 -13.52 -11.06
C ASP A 116 9.06 -13.30 -11.43
N ALA A 117 8.13 -13.86 -10.66
CA ALA A 117 6.69 -13.67 -10.86
C ALA A 117 6.30 -12.19 -10.68
N VAL A 118 6.74 -11.55 -9.61
CA VAL A 118 6.48 -10.11 -9.37
C VAL A 118 7.07 -9.26 -10.48
N ARG A 119 8.28 -9.58 -10.97
CA ARG A 119 8.91 -8.84 -12.08
C ARG A 119 8.13 -8.97 -13.38
N ALA A 120 7.59 -10.15 -13.67
CA ALA A 120 6.78 -10.38 -14.87
C ALA A 120 5.48 -9.54 -14.82
N ASP A 121 4.77 -9.55 -13.70
CA ASP A 121 3.54 -8.79 -13.50
C ASP A 121 3.80 -7.28 -13.51
N TYR A 122 4.92 -6.84 -12.91
CA TYR A 122 5.34 -5.45 -12.93
C TYR A 122 5.64 -4.98 -14.36
N THR A 123 6.35 -5.81 -15.14
CA THR A 123 6.64 -5.53 -16.57
C THR A 123 5.35 -5.43 -17.37
N THR A 124 4.37 -6.28 -17.09
CA THR A 124 3.04 -6.22 -17.72
C THR A 124 2.33 -4.91 -17.41
N LYS A 125 2.42 -4.42 -16.16
CA LYS A 125 1.78 -3.18 -15.71
C LYS A 125 2.43 -1.93 -16.31
N TYR A 126 3.77 -1.88 -16.36
CA TYR A 126 4.52 -0.66 -16.66
C TYR A 126 5.19 -0.65 -18.06
N GLY A 127 5.27 -1.79 -18.74
CA GLY A 127 5.97 -1.96 -20.01
C GLY A 127 7.49 -2.17 -19.87
N GLU A 128 8.01 -2.05 -18.65
CA GLU A 128 9.43 -2.25 -18.33
C GLU A 128 9.61 -2.85 -16.95
N GLY A 129 10.71 -3.59 -16.75
CA GLY A 129 11.03 -4.23 -15.48
C GLY A 129 11.71 -3.28 -14.48
N PHE A 130 12.06 -3.80 -13.32
CA PHE A 130 12.86 -3.08 -12.33
C PHE A 130 14.26 -2.78 -12.87
N PRO A 131 14.91 -1.67 -12.43
CA PRO A 131 16.33 -1.44 -12.68
C PRO A 131 17.18 -2.60 -12.14
N GLU A 132 18.16 -3.04 -12.93
CA GLU A 132 19.10 -4.08 -12.49
C GLU A 132 19.87 -3.63 -11.23
N GLY A 133 20.04 -4.57 -10.29
CA GLY A 133 20.75 -4.32 -9.04
C GLY A 133 19.96 -3.58 -7.95
N SER A 134 18.79 -3.06 -8.26
CA SER A 134 17.93 -2.45 -7.24
C SER A 134 17.17 -3.52 -6.44
N PRO A 135 17.12 -3.42 -5.10
CA PRO A 135 16.37 -4.36 -4.30
C PRO A 135 14.87 -4.25 -4.54
N LEU A 136 14.18 -5.39 -4.51
CA LEU A 136 12.73 -5.48 -4.47
C LEU A 136 12.26 -5.53 -3.03
N PHE A 137 11.36 -4.64 -2.66
CA PHE A 137 10.71 -4.60 -1.35
C PHE A 137 9.27 -5.08 -1.48
N ALA A 138 8.77 -5.77 -0.45
CA ALA A 138 7.37 -6.11 -0.27
C ALA A 138 6.87 -5.46 1.02
N LEU A 139 5.88 -4.57 0.91
CA LEU A 139 5.17 -3.98 2.03
C LEU A 139 4.01 -4.89 2.43
N ALA A 140 4.08 -5.45 3.63
CA ALA A 140 2.96 -6.12 4.28
C ALA A 140 2.16 -5.08 5.06
N PRO A 141 0.90 -4.78 4.68
CA PRO A 141 0.12 -3.79 5.38
C PRO A 141 -0.32 -4.29 6.76
N GLU A 142 -0.23 -3.43 7.76
CA GLU A 142 -0.78 -3.64 9.10
C GLU A 142 -2.09 -2.88 9.27
N VAL A 143 -2.15 -1.68 8.67
CA VAL A 143 -3.32 -0.81 8.64
C VAL A 143 -3.47 -0.22 7.25
N ALA A 144 -4.71 -0.03 6.81
CA ALA A 144 -5.01 0.77 5.63
C ALA A 144 -6.11 1.77 5.92
N PHE A 145 -6.14 2.86 5.14
CA PHE A 145 -7.20 3.86 5.17
C PHE A 145 -7.75 4.07 3.75
N GLY A 146 -9.06 4.30 3.67
CA GLY A 146 -9.74 4.68 2.44
C GLY A 146 -10.57 5.93 2.67
N PHE A 147 -10.44 6.90 1.76
CA PHE A 147 -11.16 8.16 1.80
C PHE A 147 -11.70 8.52 0.41
N ILE A 148 -12.91 9.06 0.38
CA ILE A 148 -13.54 9.63 -0.82
C ILE A 148 -13.73 11.12 -0.57
N GLU A 149 -13.17 11.97 -1.44
CA GLU A 149 -13.34 13.42 -1.41
C GLU A 149 -14.70 13.80 -2.05
N ASP A 150 -15.75 13.54 -1.29
CA ASP A 150 -17.11 13.94 -1.65
C ASP A 150 -17.81 14.39 -0.37
N ALA A 151 -18.37 15.60 -0.38
CA ALA A 151 -18.95 16.20 0.82
C ALA A 151 -20.10 15.39 1.43
N ALA A 152 -20.83 14.62 0.60
CA ALA A 152 -21.93 13.77 1.06
C ALA A 152 -21.45 12.39 1.57
N LEU A 153 -20.30 11.93 1.10
CA LEU A 153 -19.78 10.58 1.38
C LEU A 153 -18.65 10.56 2.39
N PHE A 154 -17.86 11.63 2.51
CA PHE A 154 -16.63 11.63 3.30
C PHE A 154 -16.83 11.12 4.73
N SER A 155 -17.85 11.62 5.43
CA SER A 155 -18.10 11.24 6.82
C SER A 155 -18.56 9.79 7.00
N THR A 156 -19.20 9.20 5.99
CA THR A 156 -19.77 7.85 6.03
C THR A 156 -18.92 6.83 5.31
N ALA A 157 -18.09 7.23 4.33
CA ALA A 157 -17.22 6.35 3.56
C ALA A 157 -15.81 6.19 4.15
N ALA A 158 -15.35 7.12 5.00
CA ALA A 158 -14.02 7.03 5.61
C ALA A 158 -13.87 5.70 6.36
N THR A 159 -12.92 4.88 5.95
CA THR A 159 -12.73 3.51 6.45
C THR A 159 -11.28 3.27 6.84
N ARG A 160 -11.09 2.57 7.95
CA ARG A 160 -9.81 2.03 8.41
C ARG A 160 -9.90 0.51 8.39
N TRP A 161 -8.96 -0.16 7.76
CA TRP A 161 -8.83 -1.61 7.80
C TRP A 161 -7.64 -2.01 8.67
N THR A 162 -7.80 -3.07 9.46
CA THR A 162 -6.71 -3.69 10.23
C THR A 162 -6.45 -5.08 9.68
N PHE A 163 -5.19 -5.40 9.45
CA PHE A 163 -4.74 -6.71 9.00
C PHE A 163 -4.24 -7.51 10.20
N ASP A 164 -4.64 -8.77 10.28
CA ASP A 164 -4.10 -9.67 11.30
C ASP A 164 -2.61 -9.93 11.00
N ARG A 165 -1.78 -9.84 12.02
CA ARG A 165 -0.35 -10.18 11.89
C ARG A 165 -0.24 -11.69 11.63
N ARG A 166 0.43 -12.01 10.55
CA ARG A 166 0.82 -13.40 10.26
C ARG A 166 2.07 -13.77 11.07
#